data_b26023f2d6a7a4d5bccaa8b352ca2d46
#
_entry.id   b26023f2d6a7a4d5bccaa8b352ca2d46
#
_cell.length_a   1.000
_cell.length_b   1.000
_cell.length_c   1.000
_cell.angle_alpha   90.00
_cell.angle_beta   90.00
_cell.angle_gamma   90.00
#
_symmetry.space_group_name_H-M   'P 1'
#
loop_
_entity.id
_entity.type
_entity.pdbx_description
1 polymer ?
#
loop_
_entity_poly.entity_id
_entity_poly.type
_entity_poly.pdbx_seq_one_letter_code
_entity_poly.pdbx_strand_id
1 'polypeptide(L)'
;MHCPFCKAPDTQVIDSRVNDDGDSIRRRRRCAVCNKRFTTYETVELRMPQLVKQDGSRTEFDLDKLRTGFMRALHKRPVPTPLVDDAVATVAQQVLALGEREIESRRVGEMVMKELYKLDKVAYIRFASVYKSFQDVDDFQDAIKEVQKPVGKSK
;
A
#
# COMPACT_ATOMS: atom_id res chain seq x y z
N MET A 1 -14.24 -18.58 21.81
CA MET A 1 -13.77 -19.37 20.61
C MET A 1 -14.14 -20.82 20.82
N HIS A 2 -14.79 -21.44 19.85
CA HIS A 2 -15.21 -22.85 19.94
C HIS A 2 -14.01 -23.80 19.96
N CYS A 3 -14.16 -24.89 20.70
CA CYS A 3 -13.18 -25.96 20.72
C CYS A 3 -13.15 -26.70 19.38
N PRO A 4 -11.97 -26.85 18.72
CA PRO A 4 -11.89 -27.54 17.42
C PRO A 4 -12.20 -29.05 17.52
N PHE A 5 -12.11 -29.63 18.70
CA PHE A 5 -12.29 -31.07 18.91
C PHE A 5 -13.72 -31.48 19.29
N CYS A 6 -14.36 -30.77 20.24
CA CYS A 6 -15.69 -31.12 20.73
C CYS A 6 -16.76 -30.05 20.46
N LYS A 7 -16.39 -28.96 19.80
CA LYS A 7 -17.27 -27.83 19.43
C LYS A 7 -17.89 -27.09 20.64
N ALA A 8 -17.44 -27.33 21.86
CA ALA A 8 -17.86 -26.55 23.01
C ALA A 8 -17.68 -25.05 22.75
N PRO A 9 -18.63 -24.17 23.13
CA PRO A 9 -18.64 -22.77 22.72
C PRO A 9 -17.45 -21.96 23.25
N ASP A 10 -16.95 -22.34 24.44
CA ASP A 10 -15.90 -21.57 25.11
C ASP A 10 -14.63 -22.37 25.42
N THR A 11 -13.53 -21.68 25.34
CA THR A 11 -12.20 -22.20 25.69
C THR A 11 -11.40 -21.14 26.46
N GLN A 12 -10.60 -21.57 27.41
CA GLN A 12 -9.81 -20.69 28.26
C GLN A 12 -8.40 -20.52 27.69
N VAL A 13 -7.88 -19.30 27.71
CA VAL A 13 -6.47 -19.01 27.43
C VAL A 13 -5.67 -19.32 28.68
N ILE A 14 -4.68 -20.22 28.58
CA ILE A 14 -3.81 -20.63 29.68
C ILE A 14 -2.40 -20.06 29.59
N ASP A 15 -1.97 -19.59 28.43
CA ASP A 15 -0.70 -18.92 28.19
C ASP A 15 -0.80 -17.99 26.98
N SER A 16 -0.11 -16.86 27.01
CA SER A 16 -0.01 -15.90 25.91
C SER A 16 1.41 -15.39 25.81
N ARG A 17 1.96 -15.40 24.61
CA ARG A 17 3.31 -14.88 24.33
C ARG A 17 3.30 -14.12 23.01
N VAL A 18 3.96 -12.97 23.01
CA VAL A 18 4.29 -12.26 21.78
C VAL A 18 5.43 -13.02 21.10
N ASN A 19 5.41 -13.14 19.78
CA ASN A 19 6.53 -13.71 19.03
C ASN A 19 7.74 -12.76 19.06
N ASP A 20 8.91 -13.27 18.67
CA ASP A 20 10.18 -12.51 18.75
C ASP A 20 10.17 -11.28 17.83
N ASP A 21 9.42 -11.30 16.72
CA ASP A 21 9.26 -10.18 15.77
C ASP A 21 8.24 -9.13 16.27
N GLY A 22 7.46 -9.43 17.29
CA GLY A 22 6.48 -8.51 17.88
C GLY A 22 5.17 -8.35 17.10
N ASP A 23 4.96 -9.09 16.01
CA ASP A 23 3.86 -8.93 15.06
C ASP A 23 2.69 -9.90 15.28
N SER A 24 2.85 -10.90 16.15
CA SER A 24 1.80 -11.85 16.46
C SER A 24 1.81 -12.30 17.94
N ILE A 25 0.63 -12.68 18.42
CA ILE A 25 0.45 -13.22 19.75
C ILE A 25 0.07 -14.69 19.63
N ARG A 26 0.91 -15.57 20.17
CA ARG A 26 0.62 -16.98 20.33
C ARG A 26 -0.14 -17.21 21.61
N ARG A 27 -1.36 -17.79 21.53
CA ARG A 27 -2.18 -18.13 22.70
C ARG A 27 -2.35 -19.64 22.80
N ARG A 28 -2.01 -20.21 23.95
CA ARG A 28 -2.32 -21.60 24.28
C ARG A 28 -3.67 -21.66 24.98
N ARG A 29 -4.57 -22.46 24.45
CA ARG A 29 -5.94 -22.61 24.95
C ARG A 29 -6.21 -24.02 25.46
N ARG A 30 -7.13 -24.13 26.42
CA ARG A 30 -7.65 -25.39 26.94
C ARG A 30 -9.18 -25.36 26.90
N CYS A 31 -9.79 -26.46 26.44
CA CYS A 31 -11.22 -26.66 26.52
C CYS A 31 -11.59 -27.18 27.92
N ALA A 32 -12.57 -26.55 28.58
CA ALA A 32 -13.06 -27.01 29.88
C ALA A 32 -13.85 -28.32 29.80
N VAL A 33 -14.45 -28.61 28.64
CA VAL A 33 -15.32 -29.80 28.42
C VAL A 33 -14.48 -31.04 28.09
N CYS A 34 -13.64 -30.99 27.05
CA CYS A 34 -12.86 -32.17 26.62
C CYS A 34 -11.40 -32.15 27.11
N ASN A 35 -10.97 -31.13 27.85
CA ASN A 35 -9.65 -30.93 28.42
C ASN A 35 -8.48 -30.87 27.42
N LYS A 36 -8.76 -30.92 26.12
CA LYS A 36 -7.74 -30.83 25.07
C LYS A 36 -7.20 -29.42 24.96
N ARG A 37 -5.90 -29.35 24.61
CA ARG A 37 -5.18 -28.09 24.42
C ARG A 37 -4.92 -27.88 22.95
N PHE A 38 -4.97 -26.60 22.52
CA PHE A 38 -4.63 -26.17 21.17
C PHE A 38 -4.03 -24.77 21.21
N THR A 39 -3.39 -24.39 20.12
CA THR A 39 -2.74 -23.09 19.98
C THR A 39 -3.50 -22.27 18.93
N THR A 40 -3.64 -20.98 19.22
CA THR A 40 -4.14 -19.99 18.27
C THR A 40 -3.13 -18.86 18.11
N TYR A 41 -3.16 -18.21 16.96
CA TYR A 41 -2.37 -17.02 16.69
C TYR A 41 -3.31 -15.85 16.43
N GLU A 42 -2.95 -14.72 17.00
CA GLU A 42 -3.59 -13.43 16.74
C GLU A 42 -2.56 -12.58 15.99
N THR A 43 -2.89 -12.21 14.78
CA THR A 43 -2.05 -11.40 13.90
C THR A 43 -2.83 -10.18 13.44
N VAL A 44 -2.13 -9.09 13.15
CA VAL A 44 -2.75 -7.91 12.56
C VAL A 44 -3.09 -8.21 11.11
N GLU A 45 -4.37 -8.10 10.75
CA GLU A 45 -4.80 -8.17 9.36
C GLU A 45 -4.91 -6.75 8.80
N LEU A 46 -3.91 -6.37 8.02
CA LEU A 46 -3.92 -5.10 7.30
C LEU A 46 -4.55 -5.34 5.91
N ARG A 47 -5.68 -4.68 5.66
CA ARG A 47 -6.36 -4.74 4.37
C ARG A 47 -6.12 -3.46 3.60
N MET A 48 -5.66 -3.61 2.35
CA MET A 48 -5.60 -2.48 1.44
C MET A 48 -7.01 -1.99 1.10
N PRO A 49 -7.20 -0.66 0.95
CA PRO A 49 -8.49 -0.12 0.54
C PRO A 49 -8.86 -0.52 -0.89
N GLN A 50 -10.14 -0.49 -1.20
CA GLN A 50 -10.58 -0.55 -2.59
C GLN A 50 -10.31 0.79 -3.30
N LEU A 51 -9.94 0.71 -4.57
CA LEU A 51 -9.79 1.90 -5.41
C LEU A 51 -11.13 2.28 -6.03
N VAL A 52 -11.52 3.52 -5.84
CA VAL A 52 -12.66 4.14 -6.52
C VAL A 52 -12.14 4.88 -7.74
N LYS A 53 -12.56 4.44 -8.93
CA LYS A 53 -12.21 5.07 -10.21
C LYS A 53 -13.07 6.31 -10.47
N GLN A 54 -12.69 7.11 -11.47
CA GLN A 54 -13.43 8.32 -11.85
C GLN A 54 -14.88 8.03 -12.29
N ASP A 55 -15.15 6.86 -12.86
CA ASP A 55 -16.49 6.40 -13.25
C ASP A 55 -17.30 5.85 -12.06
N GLY A 56 -16.76 5.89 -10.85
CA GLY A 56 -17.38 5.37 -9.63
C GLY A 56 -17.22 3.86 -9.43
N SER A 57 -16.63 3.14 -10.37
CA SER A 57 -16.37 1.71 -10.22
C SER A 57 -15.30 1.45 -9.15
N ARG A 58 -15.41 0.28 -8.50
CA ARG A 58 -14.49 -0.15 -7.44
C ARG A 58 -13.65 -1.32 -7.91
N THR A 59 -12.37 -1.28 -7.61
CA THR A 59 -11.42 -2.36 -7.87
C THR A 59 -10.51 -2.56 -6.66
N GLU A 60 -10.01 -3.77 -6.49
CA GLU A 60 -9.01 -4.02 -5.44
C GLU A 60 -7.71 -3.26 -5.72
N PHE A 61 -7.05 -2.83 -4.64
CA PHE A 61 -5.71 -2.27 -4.74
C PHE A 61 -4.72 -3.38 -5.11
N ASP A 62 -3.99 -3.18 -6.19
CA ASP A 62 -3.09 -4.18 -6.78
C ASP A 62 -1.66 -3.61 -6.82
N LEU A 63 -0.77 -4.18 -6.01
CA LEU A 63 0.64 -3.80 -5.94
C LEU A 63 1.38 -4.01 -7.26
N ASP A 64 1.04 -5.06 -8.01
CA ASP A 64 1.69 -5.34 -9.30
C ASP A 64 1.30 -4.30 -10.34
N LYS A 65 0.07 -3.83 -10.32
CA LYS A 65 -0.36 -2.70 -11.16
C LYS A 65 0.33 -1.41 -10.78
N LEU A 66 0.48 -1.14 -9.48
CA LEU A 66 1.22 0.02 -8.99
C LEU A 66 2.68 -0.03 -9.49
N ARG A 67 3.37 -1.17 -9.28
CA ARG A 67 4.73 -1.39 -9.75
C ARG A 67 4.85 -1.23 -11.28
N THR A 68 3.92 -1.80 -12.03
CA THR A 68 3.88 -1.68 -13.50
C THR A 68 3.77 -0.22 -13.93
N GLY A 69 3.00 0.60 -13.22
CA GLY A 69 2.89 2.03 -13.46
C GLY A 69 4.23 2.75 -13.32
N PHE A 70 4.97 2.48 -12.23
CA PHE A 70 6.33 3.01 -12.04
C PHE A 70 7.28 2.55 -13.15
N MET A 71 7.30 1.25 -13.46
CA MET A 71 8.19 0.69 -14.48
C MET A 71 7.94 1.28 -15.89
N ARG A 72 6.69 1.54 -16.25
CA ARG A 72 6.34 2.19 -17.51
C ARG A 72 6.85 3.63 -17.57
N ALA A 73 6.66 4.40 -16.51
CA ALA A 73 7.14 5.78 -16.42
C ALA A 73 8.67 5.86 -16.47
N LEU A 74 9.34 4.92 -15.80
CA LEU A 74 10.80 4.83 -15.68
C LEU A 74 11.46 4.05 -16.83
N HIS A 75 10.71 3.64 -17.86
CA HIS A 75 11.27 2.87 -18.98
C HIS A 75 12.45 3.60 -19.62
N LYS A 76 13.59 2.90 -19.75
CA LYS A 76 14.87 3.45 -20.26
C LYS A 76 15.40 4.66 -19.46
N ARG A 77 15.05 4.78 -18.16
CA ARG A 77 15.66 5.76 -17.26
C ARG A 77 16.70 5.10 -16.38
N PRO A 78 17.78 5.82 -16.02
CA PRO A 78 18.89 5.28 -15.21
C PRO A 78 18.51 5.26 -13.71
N VAL A 79 17.40 4.62 -13.36
CA VAL A 79 16.95 4.47 -11.96
C VAL A 79 17.09 3.01 -11.55
N PRO A 80 17.89 2.69 -10.52
CA PRO A 80 18.09 1.34 -10.03
C PRO A 80 16.77 0.70 -9.53
N THR A 81 16.57 -0.58 -9.81
CA THR A 81 15.39 -1.34 -9.37
C THR A 81 15.10 -1.23 -7.88
N PRO A 82 16.09 -1.28 -6.96
CA PRO A 82 15.82 -1.10 -5.52
C PRO A 82 15.11 0.21 -5.18
N LEU A 83 15.46 1.31 -5.83
CA LEU A 83 14.79 2.61 -5.62
C LEU A 83 13.34 2.61 -6.11
N VAL A 84 13.07 1.85 -7.18
CA VAL A 84 11.68 1.66 -7.67
C VAL A 84 10.89 0.85 -6.66
N ASP A 85 11.47 -0.22 -6.12
CA ASP A 85 10.83 -1.06 -5.11
C ASP A 85 10.54 -0.27 -3.82
N ASP A 86 11.46 0.57 -3.38
CA ASP A 86 11.29 1.46 -2.22
C ASP A 86 10.16 2.47 -2.46
N ALA A 87 10.06 3.04 -3.67
CA ALA A 87 9.00 3.97 -4.02
C ALA A 87 7.62 3.28 -4.04
N VAL A 88 7.54 2.07 -4.59
CA VAL A 88 6.30 1.26 -4.57
C VAL A 88 5.89 0.94 -3.14
N ALA A 89 6.84 0.50 -2.31
CA ALA A 89 6.59 0.22 -0.89
C ALA A 89 6.13 1.47 -0.13
N THR A 90 6.74 2.62 -0.40
CA THR A 90 6.37 3.90 0.22
C THR A 90 4.92 4.28 -0.11
N VAL A 91 4.51 4.19 -1.38
CA VAL A 91 3.12 4.47 -1.76
C VAL A 91 2.16 3.48 -1.12
N ALA A 92 2.49 2.18 -1.11
CA ALA A 92 1.67 1.15 -0.49
C ALA A 92 1.48 1.40 1.02
N GLN A 93 2.55 1.76 1.72
CA GLN A 93 2.49 2.11 3.15
C GLN A 93 1.66 3.37 3.40
N GLN A 94 1.78 4.40 2.56
CA GLN A 94 0.97 5.62 2.68
C GLN A 94 -0.52 5.30 2.50
N VAL A 95 -0.87 4.48 1.51
CA VAL A 95 -2.25 4.04 1.28
C VAL A 95 -2.79 3.26 2.48
N LEU A 96 -2.00 2.34 3.01
CA LEU A 96 -2.37 1.52 4.16
C LEU A 96 -2.54 2.36 5.44
N ALA A 97 -1.66 3.34 5.64
CA ALA A 97 -1.67 4.23 6.80
C ALA A 97 -2.89 5.15 6.88
N LEU A 98 -3.61 5.36 5.77
CA LEU A 98 -4.87 6.12 5.78
C LEU A 98 -5.96 5.42 6.59
N GLY A 99 -5.92 4.08 6.72
CA GLY A 99 -6.93 3.31 7.44
C GLY A 99 -8.34 3.38 6.84
N GLU A 100 -8.46 3.87 5.60
CA GLU A 100 -9.72 4.02 4.88
C GLU A 100 -10.09 2.70 4.20
N ARG A 101 -11.40 2.41 4.06
CA ARG A 101 -11.88 1.23 3.33
C ARG A 101 -11.83 1.42 1.82
N GLU A 102 -11.93 2.65 1.36
CA GLU A 102 -11.93 3.06 -0.03
C GLU A 102 -11.02 4.27 -0.20
N ILE A 103 -10.31 4.34 -1.33
CA ILE A 103 -9.47 5.49 -1.71
C ILE A 103 -9.72 5.82 -3.17
N GLU A 104 -9.83 7.08 -3.50
CA GLU A 104 -9.88 7.52 -4.89
C GLU A 104 -8.58 7.21 -5.62
N SER A 105 -8.67 6.65 -6.82
CA SER A 105 -7.51 6.35 -7.66
C SER A 105 -6.68 7.60 -7.94
N ARG A 106 -7.31 8.78 -7.95
CA ARG A 106 -6.65 10.08 -8.06
C ARG A 106 -5.66 10.33 -6.93
N ARG A 107 -6.03 10.05 -5.67
CA ARG A 107 -5.12 10.23 -4.52
C ARG A 107 -3.89 9.32 -4.62
N VAL A 108 -4.10 8.08 -5.08
CA VAL A 108 -2.97 7.17 -5.33
C VAL A 108 -2.07 7.68 -6.43
N GLY A 109 -2.64 8.19 -7.53
CA GLY A 109 -1.88 8.81 -8.62
C GLY A 109 -1.03 9.99 -8.14
N GLU A 110 -1.56 10.83 -7.25
CA GLU A 110 -0.80 11.94 -6.65
C GLU A 110 0.38 11.45 -5.79
N MET A 111 0.22 10.34 -5.05
CA MET A 111 1.30 9.72 -4.30
C MET A 111 2.39 9.18 -5.23
N VAL A 112 1.99 8.50 -6.31
CA VAL A 112 2.92 8.01 -7.36
C VAL A 112 3.69 9.17 -7.98
N MET A 113 3.02 10.25 -8.33
CA MET A 113 3.66 11.43 -8.90
C MET A 113 4.71 12.04 -7.98
N LYS A 114 4.44 12.12 -6.68
CA LYS A 114 5.40 12.61 -5.67
C LYS A 114 6.67 11.75 -5.63
N GLU A 115 6.52 10.42 -5.65
CA GLU A 115 7.68 9.53 -5.66
C GLU A 115 8.44 9.58 -6.99
N LEU A 116 7.75 9.59 -8.14
CA LEU A 116 8.38 9.76 -9.45
C LEU A 116 9.14 11.09 -9.56
N TYR A 117 8.60 12.16 -8.98
CA TYR A 117 9.28 13.46 -8.96
C TYR A 117 10.64 13.41 -8.25
N LYS A 118 10.77 12.60 -7.20
CA LYS A 118 12.04 12.39 -6.48
C LYS A 118 13.01 11.54 -7.28
N LEU A 119 12.49 10.51 -7.98
CA LEU A 119 13.31 9.53 -8.70
C LEU A 119 13.83 10.08 -10.03
N ASP A 120 12.95 10.61 -10.86
CA ASP A 120 13.29 11.05 -12.22
C ASP A 120 12.24 12.02 -12.78
N LYS A 121 12.69 13.21 -13.14
CA LYS A 121 11.80 14.29 -13.65
C LYS A 121 11.13 13.94 -14.98
N VAL A 122 11.81 13.21 -15.87
CA VAL A 122 11.24 12.77 -17.14
C VAL A 122 10.16 11.73 -16.90
N ALA A 123 10.38 10.77 -15.99
CA ALA A 123 9.38 9.78 -15.62
C ALA A 123 8.14 10.45 -14.98
N TYR A 124 8.36 11.47 -14.16
CA TYR A 124 7.28 12.29 -13.60
C TYR A 124 6.41 12.89 -14.73
N ILE A 125 7.02 13.57 -15.73
CA ILE A 125 6.28 14.19 -16.84
C ILE A 125 5.53 13.14 -17.66
N ARG A 126 6.16 11.99 -17.96
CA ARG A 126 5.50 10.88 -18.67
C ARG A 126 4.25 10.39 -17.93
N PHE A 127 4.36 10.16 -16.64
CA PHE A 127 3.23 9.72 -15.83
C PHE A 127 2.16 10.81 -15.76
N ALA A 128 2.56 12.05 -15.52
CA ALA A 128 1.65 13.19 -15.43
C ALA A 128 0.86 13.38 -16.73
N SER A 129 1.48 13.19 -17.90
CA SER A 129 0.81 13.35 -19.20
C SER A 129 -0.40 12.42 -19.37
N VAL A 130 -0.30 11.19 -18.87
CA VAL A 130 -1.40 10.22 -18.90
C VAL A 130 -2.36 10.47 -17.76
N TYR A 131 -1.82 10.66 -16.54
CA TYR A 131 -2.61 10.80 -15.33
C TYR A 131 -3.48 12.08 -15.32
N LYS A 132 -2.92 13.22 -15.75
CA LYS A 132 -3.63 14.51 -15.89
C LYS A 132 -4.31 14.66 -17.25
N SER A 133 -4.20 13.66 -18.12
CA SER A 133 -4.81 13.65 -19.47
C SER A 133 -4.44 14.89 -20.29
N PHE A 134 -3.14 15.16 -20.50
CA PHE A 134 -2.68 16.30 -21.30
C PHE A 134 -3.32 16.30 -22.69
N GLN A 135 -3.78 17.46 -23.14
CA GLN A 135 -4.51 17.62 -24.39
C GLN A 135 -3.65 18.26 -25.48
N ASP A 136 -2.68 19.07 -25.11
CA ASP A 136 -1.83 19.80 -26.03
C ASP A 136 -0.40 19.97 -25.52
N VAL A 137 0.42 20.70 -26.31
CA VAL A 137 1.84 20.94 -25.99
C VAL A 137 2.01 21.88 -24.80
N ASP A 138 1.04 22.76 -24.55
CA ASP A 138 1.12 23.73 -23.46
C ASP A 138 1.03 23.04 -22.11
N ASP A 139 0.26 21.97 -21.98
CA ASP A 139 0.21 21.12 -20.78
C ASP A 139 1.60 20.53 -20.44
N PHE A 140 2.37 20.12 -21.47
CA PHE A 140 3.75 19.64 -21.27
C PHE A 140 4.68 20.76 -20.85
N GLN A 141 4.55 21.96 -21.44
CA GLN A 141 5.36 23.12 -21.06
C GLN A 141 5.13 23.51 -19.61
N ASP A 142 3.90 23.48 -19.15
CA ASP A 142 3.57 23.80 -17.75
C ASP A 142 4.11 22.75 -16.78
N ALA A 143 4.02 21.46 -17.12
CA ALA A 143 4.65 20.40 -16.35
C ALA A 143 6.18 20.54 -16.30
N ILE A 144 6.81 20.94 -17.39
CA ILE A 144 8.26 21.21 -17.45
C ILE A 144 8.63 22.39 -16.54
N LYS A 145 7.89 23.48 -16.60
CA LYS A 145 8.08 24.63 -15.71
C LYS A 145 7.95 24.24 -14.23
N GLU A 146 6.98 23.37 -13.91
CA GLU A 146 6.75 22.87 -12.56
C GLU A 146 7.99 22.13 -12.01
N VAL A 147 8.59 21.25 -12.83
CA VAL A 147 9.79 20.48 -12.38
C VAL A 147 11.08 21.28 -12.40
N GLN A 148 11.13 22.40 -13.10
CA GLN A 148 12.30 23.31 -13.15
C GLN A 148 12.33 24.31 -12.00
N LYS A 149 11.21 24.54 -11.30
CA LYS A 149 11.20 25.41 -10.13
C LYS A 149 12.07 24.80 -9.04
N PRO A 150 13.03 25.55 -8.47
CA PRO A 150 13.82 25.05 -7.34
C PRO A 150 12.86 24.77 -6.17
N VAL A 151 13.01 23.60 -5.55
CA VAL A 151 12.30 23.28 -4.31
C VAL A 151 12.73 24.30 -3.27
N GLY A 152 11.83 25.24 -2.96
CA GLY A 152 12.05 26.22 -1.91
C GLY A 152 12.34 25.47 -0.61
N LYS A 153 13.53 25.70 -0.03
CA LYS A 153 13.85 25.24 1.32
C LYS A 153 12.78 25.80 2.26
N SER A 154 11.89 24.93 2.71
CA SER A 154 11.06 25.27 3.87
C SER A 154 12.00 25.50 5.05
N LYS A 155 11.98 26.73 5.57
CA LYS A 155 12.59 27.05 6.86
C LYS A 155 11.82 26.34 7.98
#